data_306aa455337fc784ed640332bdc6c748
#
_entry.id   306aa455337fc784ed640332bdc6c748
#
_cell.length_a   1.000
_cell.length_b   1.000
_cell.length_c   1.000
_cell.angle_alpha   90.00
_cell.angle_beta   90.00
_cell.angle_gamma   90.00
#
_symmetry.space_group_name_H-M   'P 1'
#
loop_
_entity.id
_entity.type
_entity.pdbx_description
1 polymer ?
#
loop_
_entity_poly.entity_id
_entity_poly.type
_entity_poly.pdbx_seq_one_letter_code
_entity_poly.pdbx_strand_id
1 'polypeptide(L)'
;MAELGVLLSFSRPRISNNNAYSESWFCIIKYHQSYPLRRFRNLLSVKVWVDGFFDWYNSAHLHSGIKLVTPIQRHYGQADQICCIRQQTYETARKKHPQRWNFKPRDWSQLQVVSINHPRT
;
A
#
# COMPACT_ATOMS: atom_id res chain seq x y z
N MET A 1 -22.11 5.18 -17.15
CA MET A 1 -21.60 4.94 -15.78
C MET A 1 -22.64 4.28 -14.89
N ALA A 2 -23.89 4.68 -14.92
CA ALA A 2 -24.96 4.04 -14.14
C ALA A 2 -25.16 2.55 -14.47
N GLU A 3 -24.95 2.13 -15.70
CA GLU A 3 -25.07 0.72 -16.14
C GLU A 3 -24.03 -0.22 -15.52
N LEU A 4 -22.93 0.32 -15.01
CA LEU A 4 -21.85 -0.47 -14.37
C LEU A 4 -21.95 -0.55 -12.85
N GLY A 5 -23.02 0.01 -12.25
CA GLY A 5 -23.18 0.06 -10.80
C GLY A 5 -22.11 0.88 -10.06
N VAL A 6 -21.41 1.75 -10.78
CA VAL A 6 -20.35 2.60 -10.22
C VAL A 6 -20.93 3.87 -9.65
N LEU A 7 -20.72 4.10 -8.36
CA LEU A 7 -21.05 5.36 -7.70
C LEU A 7 -19.95 6.39 -7.97
N LEU A 8 -20.37 7.58 -8.42
CA LEU A 8 -19.46 8.70 -8.61
C LEU A 8 -19.12 9.34 -7.26
N SER A 9 -17.83 9.47 -6.98
CA SER A 9 -17.32 10.17 -5.79
C SER A 9 -16.49 11.37 -6.22
N PHE A 10 -16.87 12.54 -5.75
CA PHE A 10 -16.20 13.79 -6.08
C PHE A 10 -15.50 14.38 -4.86
N SER A 11 -14.32 14.95 -5.08
CA SER A 11 -13.65 15.76 -4.06
C SER A 11 -14.44 17.04 -3.80
N ARG A 12 -14.47 17.46 -2.54
CA ARG A 12 -15.02 18.78 -2.20
C ARG A 12 -14.14 19.89 -2.78
N PRO A 13 -14.71 20.99 -3.30
CA PRO A 13 -13.92 22.10 -3.80
C PRO A 13 -12.94 22.63 -2.75
N ARG A 14 -11.69 22.90 -3.15
CA ARG A 14 -10.62 23.46 -2.32
C ARG A 14 -10.21 22.63 -1.08
N ILE A 15 -10.50 21.33 -1.05
CA ILE A 15 -10.07 20.44 0.02
C ILE A 15 -9.14 19.38 -0.55
N SER A 16 -7.83 19.51 -0.30
CA SER A 16 -6.79 18.59 -0.77
C SER A 16 -6.88 17.21 -0.11
N ASN A 17 -7.34 17.12 1.14
CA ASN A 17 -7.38 15.87 1.90
C ASN A 17 -8.26 14.77 1.30
N ASN A 18 -9.12 15.09 0.34
CA ASN A 18 -9.94 14.09 -0.33
C ASN A 18 -9.16 13.24 -1.36
N ASN A 19 -7.95 13.68 -1.74
CA ASN A 19 -7.06 13.00 -2.68
C ASN A 19 -5.75 12.51 -2.04
N ALA A 20 -5.72 12.34 -0.74
CA ALA A 20 -4.51 11.97 0.00
C ALA A 20 -3.85 10.68 -0.53
N TYR A 21 -4.63 9.70 -0.97
CA TYR A 21 -4.10 8.45 -1.54
C TYR A 21 -3.41 8.67 -2.89
N SER A 22 -4.00 9.46 -3.79
CA SER A 22 -3.39 9.81 -5.06
C SER A 22 -2.11 10.62 -4.88
N GLU A 23 -2.11 11.59 -3.98
CA GLU A 23 -0.94 12.40 -3.64
C GLU A 23 0.19 11.54 -3.06
N SER A 24 -0.13 10.62 -2.15
CA SER A 24 0.82 9.66 -1.59
C SER A 24 1.42 8.77 -2.68
N TRP A 25 0.60 8.29 -3.62
CA TRP A 25 1.07 7.45 -4.71
C TRP A 25 2.00 8.21 -5.66
N PHE A 26 1.66 9.45 -6.05
CA PHE A 26 2.56 10.30 -6.83
C PHE A 26 3.87 10.61 -6.11
N CYS A 27 3.83 10.74 -4.79
CA CYS A 27 5.03 10.90 -3.97
C CYS A 27 5.94 9.66 -4.09
N ILE A 28 5.39 8.45 -3.97
CA ILE A 28 6.14 7.21 -4.14
C ILE A 28 6.79 7.14 -5.52
N ILE A 29 6.07 7.51 -6.58
CA ILE A 29 6.62 7.56 -7.95
C ILE A 29 7.81 8.52 -8.04
N LYS A 30 7.63 9.76 -7.60
CA LYS A 30 8.63 10.82 -7.74
C LYS A 30 9.92 10.54 -6.96
N TYR A 31 9.81 9.91 -5.81
CA TYR A 31 10.95 9.63 -4.92
C TYR A 31 11.48 8.20 -5.05
N HIS A 32 10.97 7.42 -6.00
CA HIS A 32 11.54 6.12 -6.29
C HIS A 32 12.95 6.25 -6.85
N GLN A 33 13.90 5.42 -6.36
CA GLN A 33 15.33 5.52 -6.75
C GLN A 33 15.54 5.39 -8.25
N SER A 34 14.69 4.68 -8.99
CA SER A 34 14.80 4.55 -10.45
C SER A 34 14.16 5.70 -11.21
N TYR A 35 13.56 6.70 -10.51
CA TYR A 35 12.96 7.85 -11.19
C TYR A 35 14.04 8.65 -11.91
N PRO A 36 13.89 8.96 -13.22
CA PRO A 36 14.93 9.62 -13.98
C PRO A 36 15.23 11.02 -13.44
N LEU A 37 16.51 11.34 -13.28
CA LEU A 37 16.96 12.69 -12.93
C LEU A 37 16.77 13.70 -14.09
N ARG A 38 16.67 13.20 -15.31
CA ARG A 38 16.46 13.99 -16.52
C ARG A 38 15.07 13.69 -17.09
N ARG A 39 14.56 14.60 -17.93
CA ARG A 39 13.29 14.41 -18.63
C ARG A 39 13.31 13.14 -19.49
N PHE A 40 12.19 12.46 -19.57
CA PHE A 40 12.01 11.36 -20.51
C PHE A 40 12.16 11.84 -21.95
N ARG A 41 12.82 11.05 -22.78
CA ARG A 41 13.09 11.42 -24.19
C ARG A 41 11.84 11.38 -25.06
N ASN A 42 10.97 10.40 -24.82
CA ASN A 42 9.75 10.16 -25.59
C ASN A 42 8.73 9.37 -24.77
N LEU A 43 7.53 9.22 -25.30
CA LEU A 43 6.43 8.49 -24.67
C LEU A 43 6.77 7.02 -24.43
N LEU A 44 7.52 6.39 -25.33
CA LEU A 44 7.93 4.99 -25.18
C LEU A 44 8.82 4.80 -23.96
N SER A 45 9.76 5.70 -23.71
CA SER A 45 10.63 5.64 -22.52
C SER A 45 9.84 5.83 -21.21
N VAL A 46 8.80 6.67 -21.22
CA VAL A 46 7.87 6.80 -20.09
C VAL A 46 7.16 5.47 -19.83
N LYS A 47 6.60 4.87 -20.88
CA LYS A 47 5.84 3.63 -20.77
C LYS A 47 6.70 2.50 -20.20
N VAL A 48 7.89 2.29 -20.73
CA VAL A 48 8.81 1.25 -20.25
C VAL A 48 9.16 1.45 -18.77
N TRP A 49 9.44 2.68 -18.37
CA TRP A 49 9.74 2.96 -16.97
C TRP A 49 8.53 2.73 -16.07
N VAL A 50 7.35 3.18 -16.48
CA VAL A 50 6.10 3.03 -15.73
C VAL A 50 5.72 1.56 -15.58
N ASP A 51 5.84 0.75 -16.62
CA ASP A 51 5.56 -0.68 -16.58
C ASP A 51 6.48 -1.35 -15.53
N GLY A 52 7.77 -1.07 -15.56
CA GLY A 52 8.72 -1.58 -14.56
C GLY A 52 8.44 -1.07 -13.13
N PHE A 53 8.01 0.18 -12.99
CA PHE A 53 7.60 0.71 -11.70
C PHE A 53 6.36 0.00 -11.15
N PHE A 54 5.34 -0.27 -11.96
CA PHE A 54 4.15 -1.01 -11.54
C PHE A 54 4.47 -2.45 -11.15
N ASP A 55 5.34 -3.12 -11.90
CA ASP A 55 5.79 -4.46 -11.56
C ASP A 55 6.46 -4.48 -10.19
N TRP A 56 7.36 -3.55 -9.94
CA TRP A 56 8.00 -3.39 -8.64
C TRP A 56 6.98 -3.06 -7.53
N TYR A 57 6.08 -2.10 -7.77
CA TYR A 57 5.09 -1.67 -6.79
C TYR A 57 4.17 -2.82 -6.37
N ASN A 58 3.73 -3.61 -7.32
CA ASN A 58 2.80 -4.70 -7.06
C ASN A 58 3.47 -5.92 -6.42
N SER A 59 4.70 -6.25 -6.84
CA SER A 59 5.36 -7.50 -6.47
C SER A 59 6.39 -7.37 -5.34
N ALA A 60 7.01 -6.21 -5.17
CA ALA A 60 8.11 -6.02 -4.24
C ALA A 60 7.85 -4.95 -3.17
N HIS A 61 7.08 -3.92 -3.46
CA HIS A 61 6.82 -2.84 -2.51
C HIS A 61 5.93 -3.29 -1.35
N LEU A 62 6.45 -3.17 -0.11
CA LEU A 62 5.71 -3.49 1.10
C LEU A 62 4.88 -2.29 1.55
N HIS A 63 3.57 -2.36 1.34
CA HIS A 63 2.66 -1.26 1.60
C HIS A 63 2.23 -1.20 3.06
N SER A 64 2.51 -0.08 3.75
CA SER A 64 2.20 0.07 5.18
C SER A 64 0.71 0.02 5.50
N GLY A 65 -0.15 0.53 4.62
CA GLY A 65 -1.60 0.53 4.78
C GLY A 65 -2.25 -0.85 4.75
N ILE A 66 -1.56 -1.86 4.23
CA ILE A 66 -2.01 -3.25 4.19
C ILE A 66 -1.07 -4.19 4.97
N LYS A 67 -0.55 -3.71 6.08
CA LYS A 67 0.30 -4.48 7.03
C LYS A 67 1.61 -4.98 6.42
N LEU A 68 2.25 -4.16 5.58
CA LEU A 68 3.57 -4.45 4.98
C LEU A 68 3.60 -5.77 4.18
N VAL A 69 2.55 -6.06 3.47
CA VAL A 69 2.54 -7.05 2.39
C VAL A 69 2.53 -6.35 1.03
N THR A 70 2.83 -7.07 -0.03
CA THR A 70 2.75 -6.49 -1.38
C THR A 70 1.29 -6.47 -1.86
N PRO A 71 0.93 -5.55 -2.77
CA PRO A 71 -0.40 -5.53 -3.37
C PRO A 71 -0.82 -6.87 -3.98
N ILE A 72 0.08 -7.57 -4.67
CA ILE A 72 -0.17 -8.91 -5.23
C ILE A 72 -0.50 -9.92 -4.12
N GLN A 73 0.29 -9.97 -3.05
CA GLN A 73 0.03 -10.88 -1.93
C GLN A 73 -1.34 -10.62 -1.28
N ARG A 74 -1.73 -9.34 -1.17
CA ARG A 74 -3.06 -8.99 -0.67
C ARG A 74 -4.15 -9.41 -1.63
N HIS A 75 -3.98 -9.17 -2.93
CA HIS A 75 -4.96 -9.48 -3.96
C HIS A 75 -5.26 -10.99 -4.06
N TYR A 76 -4.24 -11.83 -3.97
CA TYR A 76 -4.38 -13.29 -4.03
C TYR A 76 -4.64 -13.96 -2.67
N GLY A 77 -4.94 -13.22 -1.62
CA GLY A 77 -5.29 -13.76 -0.32
C GLY A 77 -4.14 -14.37 0.49
N GLN A 78 -2.89 -14.14 0.09
CA GLN A 78 -1.70 -14.65 0.80
C GLN A 78 -1.35 -13.82 2.05
N ALA A 79 -1.93 -12.63 2.16
CA ALA A 79 -1.61 -11.69 3.22
C ALA A 79 -1.90 -12.21 4.62
N ASP A 80 -3.01 -12.93 4.80
CA ASP A 80 -3.40 -13.48 6.11
C ASP A 80 -2.39 -14.51 6.61
N GLN A 81 -1.92 -15.39 5.73
CA GLN A 81 -0.92 -16.40 6.05
C GLN A 81 0.42 -15.76 6.43
N ILE A 82 0.87 -14.76 5.68
CA ILE A 82 2.10 -14.01 5.96
C ILE A 82 2.01 -13.30 7.31
N CYS A 83 0.89 -12.65 7.58
CA CYS A 83 0.68 -11.95 8.85
C CYS A 83 0.56 -12.88 10.04
N CYS A 84 -0.02 -14.06 9.87
CA CYS A 84 -0.05 -15.10 10.90
C CYS A 84 1.36 -15.57 11.28
N ILE A 85 2.22 -15.83 10.29
CA ILE A 85 3.62 -16.20 10.54
C ILE A 85 4.36 -15.07 11.27
N ARG A 86 4.16 -13.82 10.88
CA ARG A 86 4.76 -12.66 11.57
C ARG A 86 4.30 -12.55 13.02
N GLN A 87 3.00 -12.71 13.26
CA GLN A 87 2.45 -12.71 14.62
C GLN A 87 3.11 -13.77 15.50
N GLN A 88 3.22 -15.01 15.02
CA GLN A 88 3.88 -16.10 15.71
C GLN A 88 5.36 -15.80 16.01
N THR A 89 6.07 -15.20 15.05
CA THR A 89 7.47 -14.79 15.21
C THR A 89 7.63 -13.77 16.33
N TYR A 90 6.77 -12.75 16.36
CA TYR A 90 6.78 -11.72 17.40
C TYR A 90 6.45 -12.30 18.78
N GLU A 91 5.46 -13.17 18.87
CA GLU A 91 5.10 -13.84 20.13
C GLU A 91 6.21 -14.74 20.65
N THR A 92 6.87 -15.48 19.76
CA THR A 92 8.02 -16.34 20.12
C THR A 92 9.20 -15.49 20.62
N ALA A 93 9.50 -14.39 19.93
CA ALA A 93 10.56 -13.46 20.35
C ALA A 93 10.26 -12.82 21.72
N ARG A 94 9.01 -12.46 21.96
CA ARG A 94 8.56 -11.91 23.25
C ARG A 94 8.70 -12.93 24.39
N LYS A 95 8.33 -14.19 24.13
CA LYS A 95 8.49 -15.27 25.13
C LYS A 95 9.96 -15.53 25.49
N LYS A 96 10.86 -15.45 24.48
CA LYS A 96 12.30 -15.66 24.71
C LYS A 96 12.96 -14.50 25.48
N HIS A 97 12.52 -13.27 25.24
CA HIS A 97 13.15 -12.07 25.79
C HIS A 97 12.11 -11.07 26.31
N PRO A 98 11.31 -11.41 27.34
CA PRO A 98 10.22 -10.57 27.83
C PRO A 98 10.68 -9.18 28.29
N GLN A 99 11.90 -9.09 28.82
CA GLN A 99 12.49 -7.83 29.31
C GLN A 99 12.76 -6.79 28.20
N ARG A 100 12.76 -7.20 26.93
CA ARG A 100 12.94 -6.27 25.79
C ARG A 100 11.63 -5.69 25.28
N TRP A 101 10.50 -6.14 25.80
CA TRP A 101 9.16 -5.81 25.30
C TRP A 101 8.37 -5.03 26.34
N ASN A 102 8.48 -3.71 26.30
CA ASN A 102 7.73 -2.82 27.21
C ASN A 102 6.25 -2.69 26.82
N PHE A 103 5.90 -3.04 25.58
CA PHE A 103 4.55 -2.90 25.02
C PHE A 103 4.09 -4.19 24.36
N LYS A 104 2.77 -4.25 24.06
CA LYS A 104 2.22 -5.34 23.25
C LYS A 104 2.87 -5.35 21.87
N PRO A 105 3.12 -6.54 21.27
CA PRO A 105 3.56 -6.66 19.90
C PRO A 105 2.59 -5.96 18.95
N ARG A 106 3.09 -5.57 17.77
CA ARG A 106 2.27 -5.01 16.71
C ARG A 106 1.17 -6.01 16.32
N ASP A 107 -0.04 -5.52 16.18
CA ASP A 107 -1.15 -6.29 15.62
C ASP A 107 -0.97 -6.45 14.11
N TRP A 108 -0.82 -7.70 13.66
CA TRP A 108 -0.65 -8.09 12.26
C TRP A 108 -1.96 -8.53 11.60
N SER A 109 -3.10 -8.47 12.29
CA SER A 109 -4.38 -8.80 11.69
C SER A 109 -4.68 -7.91 10.47
N GLN A 110 -5.15 -8.53 9.40
CA GLN A 110 -5.49 -7.81 8.17
C GLN A 110 -6.81 -7.05 8.31
N LEU A 111 -6.88 -5.90 7.67
CA LEU A 111 -8.14 -5.18 7.51
C LEU A 111 -9.06 -6.00 6.58
N GLN A 112 -10.27 -6.25 7.01
CA GLN A 112 -11.25 -6.99 6.20
C GLN A 112 -11.63 -6.20 4.95
N VAL A 113 -11.82 -4.90 5.09
CA VAL A 113 -12.19 -3.99 4.00
C VAL A 113 -11.17 -2.87 3.92
N VAL A 114 -10.64 -2.65 2.73
CA VAL A 114 -9.80 -1.50 2.40
C VAL A 114 -10.58 -0.62 1.43
N SER A 115 -10.91 0.59 1.83
CA SER A 115 -11.62 1.56 0.99
C SER A 115 -10.79 2.83 0.80
N ILE A 116 -10.90 3.42 -0.39
CA ILE A 116 -10.19 4.66 -0.73
C ILE A 116 -10.84 5.86 -0.01
N ASN A 117 -12.17 5.90 -0.01
CA ASN A 117 -12.96 6.92 0.67
C ASN A 117 -13.97 6.24 1.58
N HIS A 118 -13.66 6.15 2.85
CA HIS A 118 -14.63 5.60 3.81
C HIS A 118 -15.76 6.62 3.99
N PRO A 119 -17.04 6.24 3.82
CA PRO A 119 -18.14 7.13 4.17
C PRO A 119 -17.98 7.49 5.65
N ARG A 120 -17.90 8.77 5.94
CA ARG A 120 -17.92 9.26 7.32
C ARG A 120 -19.31 9.02 7.87
N THR A 121 -19.43 8.12 8.79
CA THR A 121 -20.61 7.98 9.65
C THR A 121 -20.81 9.23 10.49
#